data_3463796271ce663d166e6e2c6cc5ebe8
#
_entry.id   3463796271ce663d166e6e2c6cc5ebe8
#
_cell.length_a   1.000
_cell.length_b   1.000
_cell.length_c   1.000
_cell.angle_alpha   90.00
_cell.angle_beta   90.00
_cell.angle_gamma   90.00
#
_symmetry.space_group_name_H-M   'P 1'
#
loop_
_entity.id
_entity.type
_entity.pdbx_description
1 polymer ?
#
loop_
_entity_poly.entity_id
_entity_poly.type
_entity_poly.pdbx_seq_one_letter_code
_entity_poly.pdbx_strand_id
1 'polypeptide(L)'
;QKNSLHKDPRDPLSIQIPTTANPTEVLATRFSTWRSIIKALIVYLKEISAVHEEIVRQQIRLQHALSFPFNMQGVNGELFQPFQQQPTSNQPDEVNMASKFFLPLGNGSIQDLPSVLFQFHTTNASMASKIAKELSGSTIPRLEELKRDLLVKIKEIRSLQSDFKNNVTKEQQQSKQELTNFLNAIDMCKSSPSLLQPRHDPYLLKISLDRQIRKQLTEENFLHEAYLNLQGSGKELEKVVVIEIQNALTVFAKLLGEEAQTVFDILITKLDSGFLTKDPTFEWDDFILKDANFVDPNLPMRHSSDIVYSHQNDPLSFEIRSGYLERKSKFLKSYSRGWYVLTPTFIHEFKSPDRKKDPYPVMTLSVDDCQVAEHSKKDNSGDSWSKFVLHTKQNGLIHRGHNWVFRADSYESMISWYNDIKKLTSLPTPVSRAQIVASK
;
A
#
# COMPACT_ATOMS: atom_id res chain seq x y z
N GLN A 1 14.56 -1.54 11.86
CA GLN A 1 14.26 -0.11 12.08
C GLN A 1 14.19 0.54 10.71
N LYS A 2 12.97 0.88 10.26
CA LYS A 2 12.79 1.83 9.17
C LYS A 2 13.33 3.16 9.71
N ASN A 3 14.58 3.50 9.37
CA ASN A 3 15.14 4.81 9.67
C ASN A 3 14.37 5.85 8.86
N SER A 4 13.18 6.21 9.32
CA SER A 4 12.56 7.45 8.93
C SER A 4 13.30 8.57 9.67
N LEU A 5 14.30 9.15 9.05
CA LEU A 5 14.43 10.60 9.21
C LEU A 5 13.03 11.13 8.94
N HIS A 6 12.39 11.70 9.96
CA HIS A 6 11.08 12.32 9.83
C HIS A 6 11.17 13.46 8.81
N LYS A 7 11.06 13.09 7.54
CA LYS A 7 10.90 14.07 6.47
C LYS A 7 9.52 14.66 6.65
N ASP A 8 9.45 15.98 6.77
CA ASP A 8 8.16 16.67 6.89
C ASP A 8 7.29 16.26 5.67
N PRO A 9 6.10 15.66 5.88
CA PRO A 9 5.23 15.26 4.77
C PRO A 9 4.68 16.46 3.99
N ARG A 10 4.81 17.67 4.53
CA ARG A 10 4.40 18.93 3.86
C ARG A 10 5.50 19.51 2.97
N ASP A 11 6.73 19.03 3.10
CA ASP A 11 7.84 19.44 2.23
C ASP A 11 7.60 18.91 0.80
N PRO A 12 7.52 19.79 -0.22
CA PRO A 12 7.29 19.38 -1.60
C PRO A 12 8.39 18.48 -2.16
N LEU A 13 9.61 18.55 -1.63
CA LEU A 13 10.75 17.77 -2.09
C LEU A 13 10.97 16.48 -1.29
N SER A 14 10.13 16.22 -0.29
CA SER A 14 10.16 14.98 0.48
C SER A 14 9.46 13.86 -0.29
N ILE A 15 10.09 12.70 -0.42
CA ILE A 15 9.45 11.46 -0.90
C ILE A 15 9.32 10.53 0.29
N GLN A 16 8.09 10.04 0.54
CA GLN A 16 7.76 9.23 1.71
C GLN A 16 7.85 7.72 1.46
N ILE A 17 7.91 7.32 0.20
CA ILE A 17 7.88 5.91 -0.23
C ILE A 17 9.17 5.53 -0.96
N PRO A 18 9.58 4.25 -0.96
CA PRO A 18 10.71 3.80 -1.75
C PRO A 18 10.44 3.94 -3.25
N THR A 19 11.37 4.53 -3.99
CA THR A 19 11.23 4.73 -5.45
C THR A 19 12.04 3.75 -6.29
N THR A 20 13.05 3.11 -5.70
CA THR A 20 13.99 2.20 -6.37
C THR A 20 13.95 0.77 -5.83
N ALA A 21 13.07 0.49 -4.86
CA ALA A 21 12.93 -0.84 -4.28
C ALA A 21 12.26 -1.82 -5.25
N ASN A 22 12.51 -3.10 -5.03
CA ASN A 22 11.87 -4.19 -5.76
C ASN A 22 11.00 -5.05 -4.81
N PRO A 23 9.83 -4.55 -4.40
CA PRO A 23 9.00 -5.22 -3.43
C PRO A 23 8.40 -6.53 -3.96
N THR A 24 8.16 -6.63 -5.26
CA THR A 24 7.62 -7.87 -5.87
C THR A 24 8.59 -9.02 -5.75
N GLU A 25 9.90 -8.81 -5.95
CA GLU A 25 10.90 -9.87 -5.81
C GLU A 25 11.12 -10.25 -4.34
N VAL A 26 11.14 -9.27 -3.43
CA VAL A 26 11.21 -9.53 -1.98
C VAL A 26 10.02 -10.37 -1.53
N LEU A 27 8.81 -10.00 -1.94
CA LEU A 27 7.61 -10.74 -1.61
C LEU A 27 7.58 -12.13 -2.25
N ALA A 28 7.96 -12.25 -3.52
CA ALA A 28 8.09 -13.54 -4.21
C ALA A 28 9.08 -14.47 -3.51
N THR A 29 10.21 -13.94 -3.05
CA THR A 29 11.22 -14.67 -2.26
C THR A 29 10.65 -15.11 -0.92
N ARG A 30 9.89 -14.25 -0.23
CA ARG A 30 9.21 -14.60 1.01
C ARG A 30 8.24 -15.76 0.79
N PHE A 31 7.39 -15.72 -0.22
CA PHE A 31 6.47 -16.82 -0.53
C PHE A 31 7.18 -18.08 -1.03
N SER A 32 8.31 -17.95 -1.71
CA SER A 32 9.18 -19.08 -2.02
C SER A 32 9.73 -19.75 -0.75
N THR A 33 10.04 -18.95 0.27
CA THR A 33 10.46 -19.47 1.58
C THR A 33 9.29 -20.18 2.29
N TRP A 34 8.09 -19.60 2.29
CA TRP A 34 6.89 -20.27 2.78
C TRP A 34 6.64 -21.60 2.08
N ARG A 35 6.80 -21.61 0.74
CA ARG A 35 6.68 -22.85 -0.04
C ARG A 35 7.71 -23.91 0.37
N SER A 36 8.93 -23.49 0.69
CA SER A 36 9.97 -24.38 1.21
C SER A 36 9.64 -24.91 2.61
N ILE A 37 9.07 -24.08 3.48
CA ILE A 37 8.58 -24.46 4.81
C ILE A 37 7.47 -25.51 4.67
N ILE A 38 6.49 -25.27 3.80
CA ILE A 38 5.40 -26.23 3.52
C ILE A 38 5.96 -27.54 3.00
N LYS A 39 6.94 -27.52 2.08
CA LYS A 39 7.61 -28.71 1.58
C LYS A 39 8.27 -29.49 2.71
N ALA A 40 8.99 -28.81 3.61
CA ALA A 40 9.62 -29.47 4.77
C ALA A 40 8.57 -30.09 5.70
N LEU A 41 7.45 -29.41 5.95
CA LEU A 41 6.35 -29.91 6.74
C LEU A 41 5.70 -31.16 6.11
N ILE A 42 5.49 -31.13 4.78
CA ILE A 42 4.98 -32.29 4.03
C ILE A 42 5.90 -33.50 4.20
N VAL A 43 7.22 -33.32 4.04
CA VAL A 43 8.21 -34.40 4.21
C VAL A 43 8.13 -34.94 5.63
N TYR A 44 8.12 -34.06 6.63
CA TYR A 44 8.00 -34.46 8.03
C TYR A 44 6.72 -35.25 8.31
N LEU A 45 5.56 -34.78 7.84
CA LEU A 45 4.29 -35.46 8.04
C LEU A 45 4.21 -36.83 7.28
N LYS A 46 4.87 -36.94 6.12
CA LYS A 46 5.02 -38.21 5.40
C LYS A 46 5.83 -39.24 6.22
N GLU A 47 6.92 -38.77 6.84
CA GLU A 47 7.69 -39.63 7.73
C GLU A 47 6.90 -40.06 8.98
N ILE A 48 6.14 -39.12 9.59
CA ILE A 48 5.24 -39.46 10.70
C ILE A 48 4.21 -40.50 10.28
N SER A 49 3.61 -40.33 9.08
CA SER A 49 2.67 -41.34 8.55
C SER A 49 3.33 -42.73 8.38
N ALA A 50 4.54 -42.76 7.80
CA ALA A 50 5.30 -44.01 7.61
C ALA A 50 5.67 -44.65 8.93
N VAL A 51 6.11 -43.84 9.93
CA VAL A 51 6.39 -44.33 11.28
C VAL A 51 5.14 -44.94 11.91
N HIS A 52 3.97 -44.33 11.78
CA HIS A 52 2.73 -44.85 12.33
C HIS A 52 2.27 -46.13 11.62
N GLU A 53 2.50 -46.28 10.32
CA GLU A 53 2.29 -47.55 9.61
C GLU A 53 3.20 -48.64 10.16
N GLU A 54 4.45 -48.32 10.51
CA GLU A 54 5.34 -49.27 11.17
C GLU A 54 4.87 -49.58 12.60
N ILE A 55 4.39 -48.58 13.35
CA ILE A 55 3.78 -48.80 14.67
C ILE A 55 2.62 -49.77 14.57
N VAL A 56 1.75 -49.66 13.56
CA VAL A 56 0.67 -50.65 13.31
C VAL A 56 1.24 -52.07 13.22
N ARG A 57 2.28 -52.27 12.41
CA ARG A 57 2.93 -53.56 12.26
C ARG A 57 3.53 -54.09 13.58
N GLN A 58 4.16 -53.17 14.33
CA GLN A 58 4.73 -53.50 15.65
C GLN A 58 3.66 -53.85 16.67
N GLN A 59 2.54 -53.09 16.73
CA GLN A 59 1.43 -53.40 17.64
C GLN A 59 0.79 -54.75 17.32
N ILE A 60 0.60 -55.10 16.05
CA ILE A 60 0.13 -56.43 15.62
C ILE A 60 1.11 -57.53 16.05
N ARG A 61 2.42 -57.28 15.90
CA ARG A 61 3.45 -58.24 16.37
C ARG A 61 3.38 -58.42 17.89
N LEU A 62 3.12 -57.34 18.67
CA LEU A 62 2.94 -57.43 20.11
C LEU A 62 1.65 -58.17 20.49
N GLN A 63 0.57 -58.03 19.75
CA GLN A 63 -0.64 -58.83 19.90
C GLN A 63 -0.32 -60.35 19.72
N HIS A 64 0.45 -60.68 18.70
CA HIS A 64 0.88 -62.04 18.45
C HIS A 64 1.80 -62.60 19.55
N ALA A 65 2.50 -61.71 20.27
CA ALA A 65 3.35 -62.14 21.42
C ALA A 65 2.56 -62.40 22.70
N LEU A 66 1.27 -62.03 22.75
CA LEU A 66 0.37 -62.27 23.89
C LEU A 66 -0.07 -63.78 23.91
N SER A 67 0.86 -64.66 24.15
CA SER A 67 0.60 -66.07 24.25
C SER A 67 0.45 -66.50 25.72
N PHE A 68 -0.70 -66.20 26.31
CA PHE A 68 -1.04 -66.54 27.65
C PHE A 68 -1.82 -67.89 27.71
N PRO A 69 -1.67 -68.66 28.81
CA PRO A 69 -2.41 -69.92 28.98
C PRO A 69 -3.87 -69.69 29.40
N PHE A 70 -4.52 -68.57 28.90
CA PHE A 70 -5.88 -68.23 29.21
C PHE A 70 -6.62 -67.86 27.93
N ASN A 71 -7.94 -68.00 27.97
CA ASN A 71 -8.77 -67.49 26.92
C ASN A 71 -8.88 -65.96 27.04
N MET A 72 -8.91 -65.25 25.92
CA MET A 72 -9.17 -63.82 25.87
C MET A 72 -10.65 -63.57 25.62
N GLN A 73 -11.17 -62.46 26.19
CA GLN A 73 -12.50 -62.00 25.95
C GLN A 73 -12.46 -60.93 24.88
N GLY A 74 -13.17 -61.15 23.78
CA GLY A 74 -13.35 -60.12 22.72
C GLY A 74 -14.34 -59.05 23.12
N VAL A 75 -14.42 -58.01 22.29
CA VAL A 75 -15.30 -56.87 22.49
C VAL A 75 -16.77 -57.23 22.63
N ASN A 76 -17.19 -58.35 22.03
CA ASN A 76 -18.55 -58.87 22.08
C ASN A 76 -18.78 -59.90 23.20
N GLY A 77 -17.82 -60.07 24.12
CA GLY A 77 -17.91 -61.05 25.20
C GLY A 77 -17.59 -62.49 24.77
N GLU A 78 -17.23 -62.71 23.52
CA GLU A 78 -16.80 -64.01 23.01
C GLU A 78 -15.40 -64.35 23.50
N LEU A 79 -15.21 -65.60 23.96
CA LEU A 79 -13.91 -66.10 24.34
C LEU A 79 -13.16 -66.59 23.10
N PHE A 80 -11.96 -66.12 22.86
CA PHE A 80 -11.13 -66.51 21.75
C PHE A 80 -9.68 -66.68 22.19
N GLN A 81 -8.93 -67.47 21.44
CA GLN A 81 -7.46 -67.49 21.54
C GLN A 81 -6.89 -66.85 20.29
N PRO A 82 -6.24 -65.68 20.43
CA PRO A 82 -5.57 -65.09 19.29
C PRO A 82 -4.36 -65.96 18.94
N PHE A 83 -4.26 -66.40 17.71
CA PHE A 83 -3.07 -67.00 17.14
C PHE A 83 -2.77 -68.42 17.63
N GLN A 84 -3.70 -69.37 17.46
CA GLN A 84 -3.37 -70.79 17.53
C GLN A 84 -2.38 -71.17 16.41
N GLN A 85 -1.12 -71.36 16.76
CA GLN A 85 -0.29 -72.28 16.00
C GLN A 85 -0.97 -73.68 16.08
N GLN A 86 -1.04 -74.37 14.96
CA GLN A 86 -1.76 -75.63 14.74
C GLN A 86 -1.94 -76.47 15.99
N PRO A 87 -3.13 -77.07 16.22
CA PRO A 87 -3.41 -77.80 17.42
C PRO A 87 -2.50 -79.03 17.49
N THR A 88 -1.49 -78.92 18.32
CA THR A 88 -0.88 -80.11 18.85
C THR A 88 -1.89 -80.70 19.86
N SER A 89 -2.21 -81.96 19.75
CA SER A 89 -3.38 -82.64 20.25
C SER A 89 -3.61 -82.69 21.76
N ASN A 90 -2.97 -81.85 22.58
CA ASN A 90 -3.06 -81.89 24.05
C ASN A 90 -3.28 -80.47 24.71
N GLN A 91 -3.54 -79.41 23.99
CA GLN A 91 -3.63 -78.05 24.56
C GLN A 91 -4.98 -77.60 25.15
N PRO A 92 -6.17 -78.17 24.78
CA PRO A 92 -7.42 -77.70 25.40
C PRO A 92 -7.48 -77.98 26.91
N ASP A 93 -6.79 -78.97 27.40
CA ASP A 93 -6.84 -79.33 28.81
C ASP A 93 -5.96 -78.46 29.70
N GLU A 94 -4.83 -77.97 29.20
CA GLU A 94 -3.97 -77.00 29.94
C GLU A 94 -4.63 -75.63 30.18
N VAL A 95 -5.31 -75.10 29.16
CA VAL A 95 -6.03 -73.83 29.26
C VAL A 95 -7.19 -73.93 30.24
N ASN A 96 -7.94 -74.97 30.19
CA ASN A 96 -9.01 -75.26 31.15
C ASN A 96 -8.52 -75.56 32.58
N MET A 97 -7.40 -76.17 32.72
CA MET A 97 -6.79 -76.41 34.03
C MET A 97 -6.25 -75.12 34.64
N ALA A 98 -5.51 -74.33 33.88
CA ALA A 98 -4.98 -73.05 34.33
C ALA A 98 -6.11 -72.09 34.77
N SER A 99 -7.21 -72.01 34.04
CA SER A 99 -8.38 -71.20 34.36
C SER A 99 -9.04 -71.57 35.69
N LYS A 100 -8.92 -72.82 36.17
CA LYS A 100 -9.49 -73.25 37.45
C LYS A 100 -8.74 -72.73 38.66
N PHE A 101 -7.49 -72.30 38.50
CA PHE A 101 -6.64 -71.84 39.63
C PHE A 101 -6.76 -70.28 39.88
N PHE A 102 -7.44 -69.59 39.04
CA PHE A 102 -7.54 -68.14 39.10
C PHE A 102 -8.99 -67.64 39.17
N LEU A 103 -9.22 -66.40 39.63
CA LEU A 103 -10.54 -65.76 39.64
C LEU A 103 -11.10 -65.73 38.23
N PRO A 104 -12.42 -65.90 38.06
CA PRO A 104 -13.07 -65.73 36.77
C PRO A 104 -12.83 -64.41 36.09
N LEU A 105 -12.91 -64.42 34.80
CA LEU A 105 -12.85 -63.21 33.98
C LEU A 105 -13.84 -62.10 34.47
N GLY A 106 -13.47 -60.86 34.40
CA GLY A 106 -14.26 -59.70 34.84
C GLY A 106 -14.10 -59.33 36.31
N ASN A 107 -13.28 -60.03 37.10
CA ASN A 107 -13.05 -59.79 38.52
C ASN A 107 -11.67 -59.18 38.84
N GLY A 108 -10.97 -58.65 37.84
CA GLY A 108 -9.61 -58.10 38.01
C GLY A 108 -8.55 -59.15 38.23
N SER A 109 -8.80 -60.45 37.85
CA SER A 109 -7.86 -61.54 37.95
C SER A 109 -6.75 -61.47 36.89
N ILE A 110 -5.72 -62.27 37.07
CA ILE A 110 -4.64 -62.45 36.05
C ILE A 110 -5.20 -62.84 34.68
N GLN A 111 -6.37 -63.49 34.63
CA GLN A 111 -7.04 -63.88 33.39
C GLN A 111 -7.56 -62.67 32.56
N ASP A 112 -7.78 -61.57 33.20
CA ASP A 112 -8.18 -60.33 32.50
C ASP A 112 -7.00 -59.68 31.75
N LEU A 113 -5.76 -59.92 32.21
CA LEU A 113 -4.56 -59.30 31.69
C LEU A 113 -4.35 -59.48 30.18
N PRO A 114 -4.46 -60.69 29.62
CA PRO A 114 -4.31 -60.90 28.16
C PRO A 114 -5.31 -60.09 27.35
N SER A 115 -6.58 -60.06 27.79
CA SER A 115 -7.62 -59.29 27.12
C SER A 115 -7.38 -57.79 27.18
N VAL A 116 -6.94 -57.28 28.34
CA VAL A 116 -6.58 -55.91 28.53
C VAL A 116 -5.41 -55.50 27.65
N LEU A 117 -4.33 -56.31 27.65
CA LEU A 117 -3.16 -56.03 26.81
C LEU A 117 -3.49 -56.14 25.30
N PHE A 118 -4.28 -57.14 24.91
CA PHE A 118 -4.72 -57.28 23.54
C PHE A 118 -5.54 -56.07 23.07
N GLN A 119 -6.50 -55.66 23.91
CA GLN A 119 -7.31 -54.46 23.61
C GLN A 119 -6.45 -53.20 23.55
N PHE A 120 -5.47 -53.04 24.45
CA PHE A 120 -4.52 -51.93 24.42
C PHE A 120 -3.75 -51.90 23.10
N HIS A 121 -3.15 -53.01 22.68
CA HIS A 121 -2.43 -53.07 21.41
C HIS A 121 -3.34 -52.91 20.18
N THR A 122 -4.58 -53.42 20.26
CA THR A 122 -5.59 -53.21 19.22
C THR A 122 -5.94 -51.74 19.08
N THR A 123 -6.15 -51.05 20.21
CA THR A 123 -6.46 -49.62 20.23
C THR A 123 -5.27 -48.81 19.70
N ASN A 124 -4.04 -49.11 20.14
CA ASN A 124 -2.84 -48.42 19.65
C ASN A 124 -2.63 -48.67 18.15
N ALA A 125 -2.83 -49.88 17.64
CA ALA A 125 -2.76 -50.18 16.22
C ALA A 125 -3.83 -49.41 15.42
N SER A 126 -5.05 -49.33 15.95
CA SER A 126 -6.15 -48.59 15.35
C SER A 126 -5.86 -47.07 15.33
N MET A 127 -5.34 -46.52 16.43
CA MET A 127 -4.95 -45.13 16.53
C MET A 127 -3.81 -44.77 15.57
N ALA A 128 -2.75 -45.62 15.53
CA ALA A 128 -1.65 -45.42 14.61
C ALA A 128 -2.11 -45.50 13.14
N SER A 129 -3.01 -46.45 12.82
CA SER A 129 -3.63 -46.54 11.48
C SER A 129 -4.47 -45.30 11.16
N LYS A 130 -5.23 -44.80 12.13
CA LYS A 130 -6.01 -43.56 11.99
C LYS A 130 -5.10 -42.37 11.69
N ILE A 131 -4.01 -42.19 12.45
CA ILE A 131 -3.03 -41.13 12.26
C ILE A 131 -2.42 -41.19 10.85
N ALA A 132 -1.92 -42.37 10.45
CA ALA A 132 -1.32 -42.54 9.13
C ALA A 132 -2.31 -42.22 8.00
N LYS A 133 -3.54 -42.70 8.09
CA LYS A 133 -4.58 -42.46 7.08
C LYS A 133 -5.05 -40.99 7.03
N GLU A 134 -5.25 -40.39 8.18
CA GLU A 134 -5.68 -38.98 8.28
C GLU A 134 -4.62 -38.03 7.70
N LEU A 135 -3.34 -38.25 8.07
CA LEU A 135 -2.24 -37.45 7.56
C LEU A 135 -2.05 -37.63 6.05
N SER A 136 -2.01 -38.88 5.57
CA SER A 136 -1.78 -39.17 4.14
C SER A 136 -2.97 -38.87 3.25
N GLY A 137 -4.19 -39.05 3.76
CA GLY A 137 -5.42 -38.90 2.97
C GLY A 137 -6.02 -37.49 2.97
N SER A 138 -5.73 -36.67 3.97
CA SER A 138 -6.33 -35.34 4.12
C SER A 138 -5.29 -34.25 4.29
N THR A 139 -4.49 -34.28 5.35
CA THR A 139 -3.61 -33.18 5.73
C THR A 139 -2.49 -32.94 4.70
N ILE A 140 -1.80 -34.00 4.29
CA ILE A 140 -0.71 -33.91 3.30
C ILE A 140 -1.22 -33.41 1.94
N PRO A 141 -2.32 -33.97 1.37
CA PRO A 141 -2.87 -33.50 0.11
C PRO A 141 -3.21 -32.01 0.11
N ARG A 142 -3.80 -31.49 1.19
CA ARG A 142 -4.11 -30.03 1.31
C ARG A 142 -2.85 -29.19 1.28
N LEU A 143 -1.80 -29.59 1.99
CA LEU A 143 -0.51 -28.89 1.95
C LEU A 143 0.18 -28.99 0.58
N GLU A 144 0.05 -30.13 -0.12
CA GLU A 144 0.54 -30.29 -1.49
C GLU A 144 -0.19 -29.36 -2.47
N GLU A 145 -1.49 -29.19 -2.32
CA GLU A 145 -2.29 -28.23 -3.10
C GLU A 145 -1.84 -26.81 -2.83
N LEU A 146 -1.77 -26.40 -1.57
CA LEU A 146 -1.27 -25.09 -1.17
C LEU A 146 0.13 -24.79 -1.75
N LYS A 147 1.03 -25.78 -1.71
CA LYS A 147 2.37 -25.67 -2.30
C LYS A 147 2.34 -25.43 -3.80
N ARG A 148 1.40 -26.05 -4.52
CA ARG A 148 1.20 -25.81 -5.96
C ARG A 148 0.64 -24.43 -6.24
N ASP A 149 -0.38 -24.03 -5.48
CA ASP A 149 -1.02 -22.72 -5.63
C ASP A 149 -0.05 -21.58 -5.36
N LEU A 150 0.80 -21.70 -4.32
CA LEU A 150 1.85 -20.74 -4.05
C LEU A 150 2.83 -20.57 -5.21
N LEU A 151 3.15 -21.62 -5.95
CA LEU A 151 4.02 -21.50 -7.13
C LEU A 151 3.40 -20.61 -8.20
N VAL A 152 2.09 -20.72 -8.41
CA VAL A 152 1.34 -19.87 -9.35
C VAL A 152 1.33 -18.41 -8.83
N LYS A 153 1.01 -18.24 -7.54
CA LYS A 153 0.96 -16.90 -6.91
C LYS A 153 2.32 -16.19 -6.92
N ILE A 154 3.42 -16.89 -6.73
CA ILE A 154 4.78 -16.34 -6.85
C ILE A 154 5.03 -15.77 -8.25
N LYS A 155 4.59 -16.48 -9.30
CA LYS A 155 4.70 -16.01 -10.69
C LYS A 155 3.83 -14.76 -10.94
N GLU A 156 2.60 -14.78 -10.41
CA GLU A 156 1.70 -13.61 -10.49
C GLU A 156 2.32 -12.39 -9.80
N ILE A 157 2.87 -12.54 -8.59
CA ILE A 157 3.53 -11.45 -7.87
C ILE A 157 4.69 -10.87 -8.67
N ARG A 158 5.54 -11.71 -9.25
CA ARG A 158 6.64 -11.24 -10.11
C ARG A 158 6.16 -10.49 -11.33
N SER A 159 5.03 -10.87 -11.91
CA SER A 159 4.44 -10.18 -13.07
C SER A 159 4.00 -8.74 -12.75
N LEU A 160 3.75 -8.40 -11.48
CA LEU A 160 3.39 -7.06 -11.03
C LEU A 160 4.57 -6.09 -10.96
N GLN A 161 5.78 -6.50 -11.33
CA GLN A 161 6.97 -5.63 -11.29
C GLN A 161 6.80 -4.36 -12.13
N SER A 162 6.02 -4.43 -13.21
CA SER A 162 5.74 -3.27 -14.06
C SER A 162 5.02 -2.14 -13.32
N ASP A 163 4.20 -2.46 -12.31
CA ASP A 163 3.40 -1.50 -11.56
C ASP A 163 4.26 -0.62 -10.65
N PHE A 164 5.52 -1.02 -10.40
CA PHE A 164 6.49 -0.30 -9.61
C PHE A 164 7.47 0.55 -10.45
N LYS A 165 7.34 0.51 -11.77
CA LYS A 165 8.05 1.45 -12.64
C LYS A 165 7.45 2.83 -12.46
N ASN A 166 8.28 3.81 -12.10
CA ASN A 166 7.80 5.14 -11.78
C ASN A 166 8.78 6.22 -12.23
N ASN A 167 8.30 7.44 -12.27
CA ASN A 167 9.08 8.64 -12.57
C ASN A 167 9.18 9.59 -11.36
N VAL A 168 8.89 9.13 -10.13
CA VAL A 168 8.80 9.97 -8.93
C VAL A 168 10.07 10.79 -8.72
N THR A 169 11.24 10.18 -8.81
CA THR A 169 12.52 10.88 -8.65
C THR A 169 12.74 11.94 -9.75
N LYS A 170 12.34 11.65 -10.98
CA LYS A 170 12.42 12.61 -12.09
C LYS A 170 11.50 13.79 -11.85
N GLU A 171 10.26 13.53 -11.44
CA GLU A 171 9.29 14.59 -11.14
C GLU A 171 9.70 15.40 -9.91
N GLN A 172 10.31 14.78 -8.90
CA GLN A 172 10.89 15.49 -7.75
C GLN A 172 12.02 16.43 -8.17
N GLN A 173 12.91 16.00 -9.06
CA GLN A 173 13.97 16.85 -9.60
C GLN A 173 13.39 18.04 -10.35
N GLN A 174 12.35 17.82 -11.15
CA GLN A 174 11.67 18.89 -11.84
C GLN A 174 11.01 19.87 -10.85
N SER A 175 10.36 19.35 -9.80
CA SER A 175 9.79 20.19 -8.73
C SER A 175 10.85 21.02 -8.02
N LYS A 176 12.02 20.46 -7.76
CA LYS A 176 13.16 21.16 -7.17
C LYS A 176 13.61 22.31 -8.06
N GLN A 177 13.69 22.07 -9.36
CA GLN A 177 14.08 23.11 -10.33
C GLN A 177 13.04 24.23 -10.39
N GLU A 178 11.74 23.86 -10.47
CA GLU A 178 10.64 24.84 -10.47
C GLU A 178 10.61 25.66 -9.18
N LEU A 179 10.83 25.04 -8.02
CA LEU A 179 10.94 25.73 -6.73
C LEU A 179 12.12 26.71 -6.72
N THR A 180 13.28 26.28 -7.21
CA THR A 180 14.46 27.15 -7.32
C THR A 180 14.20 28.35 -8.23
N ASN A 181 13.55 28.12 -9.37
CA ASN A 181 13.16 29.21 -10.29
C ASN A 181 12.20 30.19 -9.62
N PHE A 182 11.21 29.67 -8.88
CA PHE A 182 10.26 30.50 -8.13
C PHE A 182 10.95 31.34 -7.06
N LEU A 183 11.83 30.74 -6.24
CA LEU A 183 12.56 31.46 -5.20
C LEU A 183 13.47 32.53 -5.78
N ASN A 184 14.18 32.21 -6.87
CA ASN A 184 15.03 33.18 -7.57
C ASN A 184 14.20 34.35 -8.12
N ALA A 185 13.02 34.11 -8.64
CA ALA A 185 12.14 35.14 -9.14
C ALA A 185 11.62 36.05 -8.01
N ILE A 186 11.28 35.50 -6.85
CA ILE A 186 10.94 36.28 -5.65
C ILE A 186 12.11 37.17 -5.24
N ASP A 187 13.31 36.64 -5.20
CA ASP A 187 14.52 37.41 -4.84
C ASP A 187 14.83 38.48 -5.87
N MET A 188 14.66 38.20 -7.16
CA MET A 188 14.78 39.23 -8.22
C MET A 188 13.76 40.34 -8.08
N CYS A 189 12.50 40.03 -7.75
CA CYS A 189 11.48 41.05 -7.50
C CYS A 189 11.85 41.97 -6.33
N LYS A 190 12.55 41.43 -5.32
CA LYS A 190 12.97 42.17 -4.13
C LYS A 190 14.22 43.01 -4.36
N SER A 191 15.19 42.46 -5.10
CA SER A 191 16.54 43.06 -5.26
C SER A 191 16.75 43.80 -6.57
N SER A 192 16.23 43.32 -7.69
CA SER A 192 16.48 43.87 -9.03
C SER A 192 15.27 43.72 -9.95
N PRO A 193 14.15 44.43 -9.65
CA PRO A 193 12.89 44.24 -10.39
C PRO A 193 13.00 44.57 -11.88
N SER A 194 13.88 45.46 -12.28
CA SER A 194 14.07 45.86 -13.69
C SER A 194 14.66 44.74 -14.57
N LEU A 195 15.27 43.73 -13.98
CA LEU A 195 15.81 42.56 -14.70
C LEU A 195 14.79 41.43 -14.86
N LEU A 196 13.62 41.57 -14.24
CA LEU A 196 12.59 40.53 -14.27
C LEU A 196 11.93 40.46 -15.66
N GLN A 197 12.01 39.32 -16.30
CA GLN A 197 11.34 39.05 -17.56
C GLN A 197 9.89 38.59 -17.31
N PRO A 198 8.92 38.91 -18.20
CA PRO A 198 7.52 38.50 -18.04
C PRO A 198 7.30 37.03 -17.75
N ARG A 199 8.09 36.16 -18.38
CA ARG A 199 8.06 34.69 -18.17
C ARG A 199 8.54 34.26 -16.78
N HIS A 200 9.21 35.15 -16.04
CA HIS A 200 9.73 34.91 -14.69
C HIS A 200 8.91 35.62 -13.62
N ASP A 201 7.69 36.07 -13.95
CA ASP A 201 6.77 36.57 -12.94
C ASP A 201 6.51 35.51 -11.87
N PRO A 202 6.73 35.79 -10.57
CA PRO A 202 6.43 34.88 -9.48
C PRO A 202 5.03 34.28 -9.52
N TYR A 203 4.04 35.02 -9.98
CA TYR A 203 2.69 34.52 -10.18
C TYR A 203 2.64 33.35 -11.15
N LEU A 204 3.30 33.46 -12.31
CA LEU A 204 3.35 32.40 -13.31
C LEU A 204 4.16 31.20 -12.83
N LEU A 205 5.31 31.46 -12.20
CA LEU A 205 6.18 30.41 -11.69
C LEU A 205 5.53 29.64 -10.55
N LYS A 206 4.71 30.30 -9.72
CA LYS A 206 3.90 29.62 -8.70
C LYS A 206 2.89 28.65 -9.33
N ILE A 207 2.20 29.08 -10.40
CA ILE A 207 1.27 28.21 -11.14
C ILE A 207 2.00 26.99 -11.70
N SER A 208 3.18 27.20 -12.30
CA SER A 208 4.00 26.13 -12.84
C SER A 208 4.45 25.16 -11.73
N LEU A 209 4.96 25.70 -10.64
CA LEU A 209 5.39 24.93 -9.48
C LEU A 209 4.24 24.11 -8.87
N ASP A 210 3.08 24.73 -8.62
CA ASP A 210 1.91 24.05 -8.06
C ASP A 210 1.41 22.94 -8.98
N ARG A 211 1.48 23.13 -10.30
CA ARG A 211 1.17 22.10 -11.29
C ARG A 211 2.17 20.95 -11.23
N GLN A 212 3.46 21.27 -11.15
CA GLN A 212 4.53 20.27 -11.10
C GLN A 212 4.47 19.47 -9.79
N ILE A 213 4.20 20.11 -8.64
CA ILE A 213 4.00 19.44 -7.36
C ILE A 213 2.82 18.47 -7.45
N ARG A 214 1.68 18.90 -8.03
CA ARG A 214 0.54 17.99 -8.23
C ARG A 214 0.91 16.79 -9.09
N LYS A 215 1.68 16.99 -10.16
CA LYS A 215 2.15 15.91 -11.03
C LYS A 215 3.05 14.94 -10.27
N GLN A 216 4.02 15.46 -9.51
CA GLN A 216 4.90 14.65 -8.66
C GLN A 216 4.09 13.81 -7.67
N LEU A 217 3.13 14.44 -6.96
CA LEU A 217 2.31 13.74 -5.98
C LEU A 217 1.35 12.72 -6.62
N THR A 218 0.88 12.97 -7.83
CA THR A 218 0.09 11.98 -8.58
C THR A 218 0.92 10.74 -8.86
N GLU A 219 2.16 10.89 -9.32
CA GLU A 219 3.09 9.78 -9.54
C GLU A 219 3.44 9.06 -8.22
N GLU A 220 3.73 9.83 -7.16
CA GLU A 220 4.03 9.26 -5.85
C GLU A 220 2.85 8.49 -5.28
N ASN A 221 1.64 9.05 -5.33
CA ASN A 221 0.44 8.40 -4.81
C ASN A 221 0.05 7.17 -5.63
N PHE A 222 0.25 7.19 -6.95
CA PHE A 222 0.05 6.02 -7.78
C PHE A 222 0.98 4.87 -7.38
N LEU A 223 2.26 5.17 -7.16
CA LEU A 223 3.23 4.20 -6.66
C LEU A 223 2.88 3.73 -5.23
N HIS A 224 2.45 4.65 -4.37
CA HIS A 224 2.00 4.34 -3.01
C HIS A 224 0.80 3.36 -3.02
N GLU A 225 -0.17 3.60 -3.89
CA GLU A 225 -1.31 2.69 -4.08
C GLU A 225 -0.87 1.30 -4.55
N ALA A 226 0.11 1.23 -5.47
CA ALA A 226 0.68 -0.04 -5.90
C ALA A 226 1.31 -0.82 -4.72
N TYR A 227 2.04 -0.13 -3.82
CA TYR A 227 2.54 -0.74 -2.58
C TYR A 227 1.42 -1.26 -1.69
N LEU A 228 0.40 -0.45 -1.42
CA LEU A 228 -0.70 -0.86 -0.56
C LEU A 228 -1.47 -2.06 -1.15
N ASN A 229 -1.69 -2.07 -2.45
CA ASN A 229 -2.35 -3.18 -3.14
C ASN A 229 -1.52 -4.47 -3.07
N LEU A 230 -0.21 -4.38 -3.35
CA LEU A 230 0.68 -5.54 -3.23
C LEU A 230 0.74 -6.06 -1.79
N GLN A 231 0.91 -5.17 -0.82
CA GLN A 231 0.98 -5.51 0.60
C GLN A 231 -0.33 -6.10 1.11
N GLY A 232 -1.48 -5.54 0.71
CA GLY A 232 -2.80 -6.07 1.05
C GLY A 232 -3.04 -7.46 0.49
N SER A 233 -2.74 -7.68 -0.79
CA SER A 233 -2.85 -8.99 -1.43
C SER A 233 -1.89 -10.01 -0.81
N GLY A 234 -0.66 -9.59 -0.53
CA GLY A 234 0.33 -10.44 0.13
C GLY A 234 -0.08 -10.83 1.54
N LYS A 235 -0.63 -9.89 2.31
CA LYS A 235 -1.16 -10.14 3.65
C LYS A 235 -2.26 -11.20 3.63
N GLU A 236 -3.23 -11.08 2.73
CA GLU A 236 -4.32 -12.06 2.62
C GLU A 236 -3.80 -13.44 2.15
N LEU A 237 -2.85 -13.47 1.22
CA LEU A 237 -2.23 -14.72 0.80
C LEU A 237 -1.46 -15.39 1.96
N GLU A 238 -0.66 -14.64 2.69
CA GLU A 238 0.10 -15.16 3.82
C GLU A 238 -0.82 -15.65 4.95
N LYS A 239 -1.91 -14.93 5.21
CA LYS A 239 -2.95 -15.36 6.14
C LYS A 239 -3.49 -16.74 5.80
N VAL A 240 -3.77 -17.02 4.52
CA VAL A 240 -4.20 -18.35 4.08
C VAL A 240 -3.11 -19.39 4.34
N VAL A 241 -1.86 -19.08 4.02
CA VAL A 241 -0.71 -19.98 4.27
C VAL A 241 -0.59 -20.30 5.76
N VAL A 242 -0.64 -19.28 6.61
CA VAL A 242 -0.53 -19.44 8.06
C VAL A 242 -1.69 -20.27 8.61
N ILE A 243 -2.92 -20.00 8.19
CA ILE A 243 -4.11 -20.75 8.61
C ILE A 243 -4.00 -22.22 8.21
N GLU A 244 -3.58 -22.53 6.99
CA GLU A 244 -3.45 -23.92 6.54
C GLU A 244 -2.34 -24.67 7.30
N ILE A 245 -1.23 -24.01 7.63
CA ILE A 245 -0.19 -24.59 8.47
C ILE A 245 -0.71 -24.81 9.91
N GLN A 246 -1.42 -23.81 10.47
CA GLN A 246 -2.05 -23.93 11.81
C GLN A 246 -3.03 -25.10 11.84
N ASN A 247 -3.86 -25.24 10.80
CA ASN A 247 -4.82 -26.35 10.69
C ASN A 247 -4.09 -27.70 10.62
N ALA A 248 -3.05 -27.80 9.80
CA ALA A 248 -2.26 -29.03 9.69
C ALA A 248 -1.61 -29.41 11.03
N LEU A 249 -1.03 -28.45 11.74
CA LEU A 249 -0.42 -28.67 13.06
C LEU A 249 -1.47 -28.98 14.13
N THR A 250 -2.66 -28.40 14.04
CA THR A 250 -3.76 -28.67 14.96
C THR A 250 -4.23 -30.12 14.79
N VAL A 251 -4.42 -30.59 13.55
CA VAL A 251 -4.79 -31.97 13.25
C VAL A 251 -3.69 -32.92 13.74
N PHE A 252 -2.44 -32.62 13.41
CA PHE A 252 -1.28 -33.42 13.85
C PHE A 252 -1.20 -33.52 15.38
N ALA A 253 -1.25 -32.39 16.09
CA ALA A 253 -1.18 -32.38 17.55
C ALA A 253 -2.37 -33.10 18.20
N LYS A 254 -3.59 -32.91 17.65
CA LYS A 254 -4.79 -33.57 18.12
C LYS A 254 -4.70 -35.08 17.97
N LEU A 255 -4.24 -35.56 16.79
CA LEU A 255 -4.08 -36.99 16.53
C LEU A 255 -3.06 -37.62 17.48
N LEU A 256 -1.90 -36.99 17.67
CA LEU A 256 -0.88 -37.50 18.61
C LEU A 256 -1.34 -37.35 20.06
N GLY A 257 -2.13 -36.34 20.39
CA GLY A 257 -2.71 -36.15 21.72
C GLY A 257 -3.74 -37.27 22.05
N GLU A 258 -4.49 -37.69 21.06
CA GLU A 258 -5.38 -38.88 21.20
C GLU A 258 -4.61 -40.16 21.40
N GLU A 259 -3.38 -40.28 20.86
CA GLU A 259 -2.53 -41.46 21.02
C GLU A 259 -1.89 -41.52 22.41
N ALA A 260 -1.37 -40.41 22.89
CA ALA A 260 -0.68 -40.39 24.19
C ALA A 260 -0.89 -39.02 24.89
N GLN A 261 -1.53 -39.05 26.05
CA GLN A 261 -1.90 -37.86 26.81
C GLN A 261 -0.69 -36.99 27.20
N THR A 262 0.42 -37.61 27.59
CA THR A 262 1.66 -36.88 27.91
C THR A 262 2.20 -36.09 26.71
N VAL A 263 2.19 -36.69 25.52
CA VAL A 263 2.58 -36.05 24.28
C VAL A 263 1.56 -34.94 23.90
N PHE A 264 0.28 -35.24 24.11
CA PHE A 264 -0.80 -34.27 23.89
C PHE A 264 -0.62 -33.01 24.75
N ASP A 265 -0.42 -33.16 26.06
CA ASP A 265 -0.26 -32.08 27.01
C ASP A 265 0.96 -31.22 26.63
N ILE A 266 2.08 -31.81 26.30
CA ILE A 266 3.30 -31.08 25.89
C ILE A 266 3.10 -30.38 24.56
N LEU A 267 2.62 -31.07 23.53
CA LEU A 267 2.47 -30.50 22.19
C LEU A 267 1.39 -29.41 22.16
N ILE A 268 0.22 -29.68 22.71
CA ILE A 268 -0.89 -28.71 22.73
C ILE A 268 -0.48 -27.47 23.55
N THR A 269 0.12 -27.62 24.73
CA THR A 269 0.56 -26.48 25.54
C THR A 269 1.57 -25.62 24.80
N LYS A 270 2.57 -26.23 24.13
CA LYS A 270 3.56 -25.48 23.36
C LYS A 270 2.96 -24.79 22.14
N LEU A 271 2.08 -25.46 21.42
CA LEU A 271 1.43 -24.90 20.23
C LEU A 271 0.41 -23.83 20.59
N ASP A 272 -0.38 -24.03 21.64
CA ASP A 272 -1.37 -23.07 22.12
C ASP A 272 -0.74 -21.83 22.78
N SER A 273 0.44 -21.96 23.39
CA SER A 273 1.21 -20.81 23.90
C SER A 273 1.99 -20.06 22.83
N GLY A 274 2.06 -20.60 21.62
CA GLY A 274 2.84 -20.08 20.50
C GLY A 274 2.00 -19.84 19.25
N PHE A 275 2.36 -20.56 18.19
CA PHE A 275 1.85 -20.33 16.82
C PHE A 275 0.33 -20.51 16.66
N LEU A 276 -0.30 -21.48 17.37
CA LEU A 276 -1.73 -21.76 17.20
C LEU A 276 -2.65 -20.69 17.78
N THR A 277 -2.18 -19.94 18.78
CA THR A 277 -2.97 -18.86 19.41
C THR A 277 -2.66 -17.48 18.87
N LYS A 278 -1.66 -17.36 18.00
CA LYS A 278 -1.31 -16.11 17.34
C LYS A 278 -2.36 -15.70 16.31
N ASP A 279 -2.57 -14.41 16.15
CA ASP A 279 -3.35 -13.87 15.03
C ASP A 279 -2.74 -14.35 13.70
N PRO A 280 -3.54 -14.81 12.72
CA PRO A 280 -3.02 -15.32 11.44
C PRO A 280 -2.18 -14.32 10.65
N THR A 281 -2.24 -13.03 10.98
CA THR A 281 -1.50 -11.97 10.29
C THR A 281 -0.24 -11.52 11.03
N PHE A 282 0.09 -12.11 12.22
CA PHE A 282 1.17 -11.60 13.08
C PHE A 282 2.54 -11.57 12.37
N GLU A 283 2.84 -12.60 11.57
CA GLU A 283 4.09 -12.69 10.81
C GLU A 283 4.16 -11.60 9.71
N TRP A 284 3.03 -11.39 9.04
CA TRP A 284 2.93 -10.37 8.01
C TRP A 284 3.11 -8.97 8.58
N ASP A 285 2.42 -8.69 9.68
CA ASP A 285 2.46 -7.36 10.29
C ASP A 285 3.88 -7.01 10.79
N ASP A 286 4.59 -7.97 11.41
CA ASP A 286 5.98 -7.78 11.83
C ASP A 286 6.93 -7.60 10.64
N PHE A 287 6.74 -8.39 9.58
CA PHE A 287 7.52 -8.30 8.35
C PHE A 287 7.39 -6.93 7.68
N ILE A 288 6.16 -6.47 7.47
CA ILE A 288 5.89 -5.17 6.82
C ILE A 288 6.47 -4.01 7.61
N LEU A 289 6.41 -4.07 8.94
CA LEU A 289 6.94 -3.01 9.80
C LEU A 289 8.48 -2.96 9.82
N LYS A 290 9.15 -4.08 9.59
CA LYS A 290 10.62 -4.20 9.71
C LYS A 290 11.36 -4.09 8.38
N ASP A 291 10.76 -4.55 7.30
CA ASP A 291 11.42 -4.59 5.98
C ASP A 291 11.38 -3.23 5.29
N ALA A 292 12.54 -2.74 4.88
CA ALA A 292 12.69 -1.44 4.23
C ALA A 292 12.16 -1.38 2.79
N ASN A 293 11.82 -2.53 2.18
CA ASN A 293 11.25 -2.58 0.83
C ASN A 293 9.73 -2.37 0.82
N PHE A 294 9.10 -2.20 1.98
CA PHE A 294 7.66 -2.01 2.09
C PHE A 294 7.30 -0.70 2.79
N VAL A 295 6.05 -0.32 2.67
CA VAL A 295 5.48 0.91 3.24
C VAL A 295 4.64 0.56 4.47
N ASP A 296 4.70 1.41 5.50
CA ASP A 296 3.77 1.30 6.62
C ASP A 296 2.33 1.44 6.10
N PRO A 297 1.43 0.46 6.33
CA PRO A 297 0.04 0.52 5.87
C PRO A 297 -0.74 1.73 6.41
N ASN A 298 -0.30 2.31 7.53
CA ASN A 298 -0.92 3.48 8.15
C ASN A 298 -0.35 4.80 7.65
N LEU A 299 0.68 4.76 6.77
CA LEU A 299 1.23 5.97 6.19
C LEU A 299 0.18 6.63 5.28
N PRO A 300 -0.29 7.84 5.62
CA PRO A 300 -1.29 8.52 4.81
C PRO A 300 -0.72 8.98 3.48
N MET A 301 -1.56 8.98 2.46
CA MET A 301 -1.24 9.63 1.19
C MET A 301 -1.17 11.15 1.35
N ARG A 302 -0.31 11.78 0.55
CA ARG A 302 -0.08 13.21 0.62
C ARG A 302 -1.04 13.95 -0.31
N HIS A 303 -1.56 15.07 0.15
CA HIS A 303 -2.39 15.98 -0.63
C HIS A 303 -1.62 17.24 -0.96
N SER A 304 -1.78 17.73 -2.19
CA SER A 304 -1.11 18.96 -2.63
C SER A 304 -1.54 20.20 -1.82
N SER A 305 -2.76 20.17 -1.24
CA SER A 305 -3.26 21.21 -0.35
C SER A 305 -2.46 21.37 0.95
N ASP A 306 -1.80 20.28 1.40
CA ASP A 306 -1.10 20.24 2.68
C ASP A 306 0.39 20.60 2.52
N ILE A 307 0.84 20.75 1.28
CA ILE A 307 2.23 21.09 0.98
C ILE A 307 2.48 22.56 1.28
N VAL A 308 3.55 22.81 2.01
CA VAL A 308 4.02 24.16 2.37
C VAL A 308 5.43 24.35 1.83
N TYR A 309 5.66 25.47 1.19
CA TYR A 309 6.98 25.85 0.68
C TYR A 309 7.28 27.32 0.93
N SER A 310 8.55 27.68 0.92
CA SER A 310 9.01 29.04 1.17
C SER A 310 8.36 30.04 0.22
N HIS A 311 7.90 31.15 0.75
CA HIS A 311 7.24 32.23 0.00
C HIS A 311 5.91 31.84 -0.68
N GLN A 312 5.28 30.71 -0.29
CA GLN A 312 3.98 30.28 -0.84
C GLN A 312 2.91 31.37 -0.75
N ASN A 313 2.93 32.15 0.32
CA ASN A 313 1.99 33.23 0.60
C ASN A 313 2.62 34.64 0.42
N ASP A 314 3.73 34.74 -0.32
CA ASP A 314 4.34 36.04 -0.58
C ASP A 314 3.41 36.88 -1.44
N PRO A 315 3.10 38.13 -1.03
CA PRO A 315 2.21 39.02 -1.79
C PRO A 315 2.61 39.25 -3.26
N LEU A 316 3.90 39.06 -3.60
CA LEU A 316 4.38 39.12 -4.97
C LEU A 316 3.84 38.02 -5.87
N SER A 317 3.40 36.88 -5.31
CA SER A 317 2.89 35.74 -6.05
C SER A 317 1.37 35.70 -6.23
N PHE A 318 0.68 36.72 -5.73
CA PHE A 318 -0.78 36.80 -5.83
C PHE A 318 -1.24 37.83 -6.86
N GLU A 319 -2.43 37.59 -7.38
CA GLU A 319 -3.10 38.56 -8.24
C GLU A 319 -3.68 39.74 -7.43
N ILE A 320 -3.68 40.89 -8.02
CA ILE A 320 -4.34 42.11 -7.48
C ILE A 320 -5.79 42.16 -7.97
N ARG A 321 -5.97 41.81 -9.24
CA ARG A 321 -7.27 41.76 -9.90
C ARG A 321 -7.26 40.71 -10.99
N SER A 322 -8.38 40.01 -11.15
CA SER A 322 -8.62 39.17 -12.33
C SER A 322 -10.03 39.35 -12.85
N GLY A 323 -10.24 39.12 -14.12
CA GLY A 323 -11.55 39.24 -14.74
C GLY A 323 -11.50 39.24 -16.26
N TYR A 324 -12.68 39.17 -16.86
CA TYR A 324 -12.81 39.28 -18.31
C TYR A 324 -12.67 40.76 -18.75
N LEU A 325 -11.82 40.95 -19.74
CA LEU A 325 -11.76 42.17 -20.52
C LEU A 325 -11.74 41.81 -22.00
N GLU A 326 -12.12 42.76 -22.84
CA GLU A 326 -11.95 42.64 -24.27
C GLU A 326 -10.91 43.67 -24.75
N ARG A 327 -9.95 43.18 -25.51
CA ARG A 327 -8.86 43.97 -26.08
C ARG A 327 -9.08 44.22 -27.55
N LYS A 328 -8.94 45.48 -27.98
CA LYS A 328 -9.00 45.83 -29.39
C LYS A 328 -7.79 45.26 -30.14
N SER A 329 -8.03 44.56 -31.23
CA SER A 329 -6.97 44.07 -32.12
C SER A 329 -6.15 45.24 -32.69
N LYS A 330 -4.84 45.04 -32.83
CA LYS A 330 -3.92 46.01 -33.43
C LYS A 330 -4.20 46.28 -34.92
N PHE A 331 -4.62 45.23 -35.61
CA PHE A 331 -4.77 45.24 -37.09
C PHE A 331 -6.23 45.15 -37.54
N LEU A 332 -7.09 44.60 -36.70
CA LEU A 332 -8.51 44.45 -36.97
C LEU A 332 -9.30 45.36 -36.04
N LYS A 333 -10.39 46.00 -36.52
CA LYS A 333 -11.27 46.83 -35.68
C LYS A 333 -12.08 46.01 -34.66
N SER A 334 -11.78 44.70 -34.52
CA SER A 334 -12.47 43.77 -33.66
C SER A 334 -11.89 43.73 -32.24
N TYR A 335 -12.71 43.35 -31.30
CA TYR A 335 -12.32 43.10 -29.93
C TYR A 335 -12.24 41.58 -29.66
N SER A 336 -11.21 41.14 -28.94
CA SER A 336 -11.05 39.77 -28.47
C SER A 336 -11.21 39.70 -26.96
N ARG A 337 -12.04 38.80 -26.50
CA ARG A 337 -12.27 38.58 -25.07
C ARG A 337 -11.18 37.67 -24.52
N GLY A 338 -10.61 38.03 -23.37
CA GLY A 338 -9.63 37.26 -22.64
C GLY A 338 -9.88 37.35 -21.14
N TRP A 339 -9.28 36.41 -20.42
CA TRP A 339 -9.20 36.49 -18.97
C TRP A 339 -7.91 37.20 -18.58
N TYR A 340 -8.03 38.33 -17.94
CA TYR A 340 -6.89 39.15 -17.54
C TYR A 340 -6.59 39.00 -16.07
N VAL A 341 -5.30 38.94 -15.73
CA VAL A 341 -4.79 38.88 -14.37
C VAL A 341 -3.75 39.98 -14.20
N LEU A 342 -4.02 40.86 -13.25
CA LEU A 342 -3.12 41.92 -12.83
C LEU A 342 -2.34 41.49 -11.62
N THR A 343 -1.02 41.45 -11.74
CA THR A 343 -0.09 41.12 -10.66
C THR A 343 0.74 42.35 -10.27
N PRO A 344 1.52 42.32 -9.18
CA PRO A 344 2.44 43.42 -8.87
C PRO A 344 3.47 43.74 -9.96
N THR A 345 3.69 42.85 -10.90
CA THR A 345 4.73 42.94 -11.92
C THR A 345 4.19 43.04 -13.34
N PHE A 346 3.10 42.33 -13.67
CA PHE A 346 2.62 42.19 -15.04
C PHE A 346 1.09 42.20 -15.14
N ILE A 347 0.60 42.47 -16.34
CA ILE A 347 -0.78 42.19 -16.76
C ILE A 347 -0.72 41.03 -17.74
N HIS A 348 -1.33 39.91 -17.38
CA HIS A 348 -1.39 38.73 -18.20
C HIS A 348 -2.76 38.54 -18.84
N GLU A 349 -2.80 38.17 -20.10
CA GLU A 349 -4.01 37.74 -20.82
C GLU A 349 -3.99 36.23 -20.97
N PHE A 350 -5.02 35.55 -20.51
CA PHE A 350 -5.23 34.11 -20.67
C PHE A 350 -6.47 33.84 -21.52
N LYS A 351 -6.55 32.65 -22.12
CA LYS A 351 -7.72 32.25 -22.88
C LYS A 351 -8.96 32.03 -21.99
N SER A 352 -8.76 31.54 -20.77
CA SER A 352 -9.83 31.26 -19.80
C SER A 352 -9.37 31.48 -18.36
N PRO A 353 -10.30 31.49 -17.36
CA PRO A 353 -9.95 31.56 -15.95
C PRO A 353 -9.36 30.25 -15.40
N ASP A 354 -9.45 29.15 -16.14
CA ASP A 354 -8.99 27.84 -15.70
C ASP A 354 -7.47 27.67 -15.88
N ARG A 355 -6.73 27.85 -14.79
CA ARG A 355 -5.26 27.71 -14.76
C ARG A 355 -4.78 26.28 -14.98
N LYS A 356 -5.63 25.27 -14.81
CA LYS A 356 -5.30 23.88 -15.13
C LYS A 356 -5.28 23.65 -16.65
N LYS A 357 -6.25 24.26 -17.34
CA LYS A 357 -6.41 24.16 -18.79
C LYS A 357 -5.48 25.11 -19.52
N ASP A 358 -5.43 26.37 -19.07
CA ASP A 358 -4.67 27.45 -19.70
C ASP A 358 -3.63 28.01 -18.72
N PRO A 359 -2.51 27.30 -18.44
CA PRO A 359 -1.53 27.72 -17.44
C PRO A 359 -0.63 28.86 -17.89
N TYR A 360 -0.53 29.11 -19.20
CA TYR A 360 0.34 30.11 -19.78
C TYR A 360 -0.46 31.26 -20.41
N PRO A 361 -0.04 32.51 -20.20
CA PRO A 361 -0.70 33.65 -20.84
C PRO A 361 -0.40 33.70 -22.34
N VAL A 362 -1.35 34.18 -23.11
CA VAL A 362 -1.20 34.45 -24.55
C VAL A 362 -0.53 35.81 -24.82
N MET A 363 -0.60 36.72 -23.84
CA MET A 363 0.04 38.02 -23.90
C MET A 363 0.38 38.51 -22.48
N THR A 364 1.46 39.27 -22.35
CA THR A 364 1.91 39.84 -21.07
C THR A 364 2.42 41.26 -21.30
N LEU A 365 2.00 42.20 -20.46
CA LEU A 365 2.49 43.56 -20.42
C LEU A 365 3.15 43.84 -19.07
N SER A 366 4.33 44.48 -19.08
CA SER A 366 5.00 44.91 -17.84
C SER A 366 4.28 46.11 -17.22
N VAL A 367 3.98 46.08 -15.94
CA VAL A 367 3.40 47.21 -15.22
C VAL A 367 4.35 48.39 -15.21
N ASP A 368 5.67 48.16 -15.18
CA ASP A 368 6.68 49.25 -15.22
C ASP A 368 6.66 50.06 -16.53
N ASP A 369 6.26 49.41 -17.61
CA ASP A 369 6.18 50.05 -18.94
C ASP A 369 4.81 50.64 -19.24
N CYS A 370 3.82 50.46 -18.37
CA CYS A 370 2.45 50.85 -18.58
C CYS A 370 2.11 52.21 -17.95
N GLN A 371 1.30 52.98 -18.61
CA GLN A 371 0.63 54.16 -18.09
C GLN A 371 -0.85 54.12 -18.51
N VAL A 372 -1.75 54.40 -17.57
CA VAL A 372 -3.16 54.61 -17.92
C VAL A 372 -3.31 55.98 -18.57
N ALA A 373 -4.03 56.05 -19.68
CA ALA A 373 -4.27 57.27 -20.43
C ALA A 373 -5.71 57.76 -20.20
N GLU A 374 -6.64 57.25 -20.96
CA GLU A 374 -8.02 57.74 -20.99
C GLU A 374 -8.98 56.62 -20.56
N HIS A 375 -10.13 56.99 -20.02
CA HIS A 375 -11.25 56.07 -19.82
C HIS A 375 -12.59 56.72 -20.21
N SER A 376 -13.58 55.91 -20.51
CA SER A 376 -14.95 56.35 -20.79
C SER A 376 -15.53 57.04 -19.57
N LYS A 377 -16.25 58.14 -19.81
CA LYS A 377 -17.07 58.79 -18.79
C LYS A 377 -18.30 57.89 -18.51
N LYS A 378 -18.86 58.02 -17.32
CA LYS A 378 -20.12 57.37 -16.98
C LYS A 378 -21.22 58.04 -17.83
N ASP A 379 -21.74 57.32 -18.82
CA ASP A 379 -22.78 57.80 -19.71
C ASP A 379 -24.08 57.07 -19.38
N ASN A 380 -25.21 57.83 -19.31
CA ASN A 380 -26.54 57.27 -19.06
C ASN A 380 -27.21 56.72 -20.35
N SER A 381 -26.52 56.80 -21.48
CA SER A 381 -26.97 56.24 -22.76
C SER A 381 -26.55 54.77 -22.81
N GLY A 382 -27.47 53.88 -22.80
CA GLY A 382 -27.43 52.43 -22.76
C GLY A 382 -26.37 51.65 -23.59
N ASP A 383 -25.20 52.18 -23.85
CA ASP A 383 -24.10 51.50 -24.49
C ASP A 383 -23.33 50.71 -23.40
N SER A 384 -23.43 49.39 -23.43
CA SER A 384 -23.00 48.49 -22.36
C SER A 384 -21.49 48.32 -22.21
N TRP A 385 -20.67 48.98 -23.04
CA TRP A 385 -19.22 48.82 -23.07
C TRP A 385 -18.45 50.07 -22.68
N SER A 386 -17.79 50.04 -21.52
CA SER A 386 -16.90 51.11 -21.04
C SER A 386 -15.45 50.77 -21.35
N LYS A 387 -14.71 51.75 -21.87
CA LYS A 387 -13.35 51.57 -22.40
C LYS A 387 -12.33 52.34 -21.58
N PHE A 388 -11.11 51.79 -21.50
CA PHE A 388 -9.92 52.53 -21.04
C PHE A 388 -8.74 52.26 -21.95
N VAL A 389 -7.78 53.15 -21.96
CA VAL A 389 -6.56 53.07 -22.76
C VAL A 389 -5.36 52.92 -21.85
N LEU A 390 -4.53 51.98 -22.20
CA LEU A 390 -3.26 51.71 -21.54
C LEU A 390 -2.13 52.00 -22.53
N HIS A 391 -1.28 52.96 -22.20
CA HIS A 391 -0.10 53.28 -23.00
C HIS A 391 1.10 52.47 -22.49
N THR A 392 1.79 51.75 -23.38
CA THR A 392 3.04 51.07 -23.08
C THR A 392 4.21 51.84 -23.64
N LYS A 393 5.23 52.08 -22.80
CA LYS A 393 6.46 52.79 -23.19
C LYS A 393 7.22 51.98 -24.25
N GLN A 394 8.00 52.70 -25.04
CA GLN A 394 8.93 52.14 -26.00
C GLN A 394 10.15 51.57 -25.24
N ASN A 395 10.37 50.24 -25.34
CA ASN A 395 11.59 49.62 -24.86
C ASN A 395 12.55 49.35 -26.03
N GLY A 396 13.60 50.20 -26.17
CA GLY A 396 14.63 50.09 -27.19
C GLY A 396 14.27 50.63 -28.58
N LEU A 397 15.20 50.53 -29.52
CA LEU A 397 15.08 51.03 -30.91
C LEU A 397 14.04 50.33 -31.78
N ILE A 398 13.49 49.19 -31.35
CA ILE A 398 12.66 48.31 -32.19
C ILE A 398 11.17 48.35 -31.84
N HIS A 399 10.75 48.79 -30.66
CA HIS A 399 9.36 48.80 -30.23
C HIS A 399 8.87 50.25 -29.99
N ARG A 400 8.05 50.75 -30.91
CA ARG A 400 7.29 51.97 -30.69
C ARG A 400 6.27 51.78 -29.58
N GLY A 401 6.11 52.76 -28.69
CA GLY A 401 5.02 52.79 -27.69
C GLY A 401 3.68 52.45 -28.35
N HIS A 402 2.86 51.67 -27.68
CA HIS A 402 1.57 51.23 -28.20
C HIS A 402 0.44 51.58 -27.23
N ASN A 403 -0.68 52.04 -27.81
CA ASN A 403 -1.92 52.23 -27.05
C ASN A 403 -2.79 50.99 -27.12
N TRP A 404 -2.97 50.35 -25.97
CA TRP A 404 -3.84 49.20 -25.81
C TRP A 404 -5.22 49.69 -25.37
N VAL A 405 -6.26 49.39 -26.13
CA VAL A 405 -7.65 49.74 -25.81
C VAL A 405 -8.33 48.51 -25.26
N PHE A 406 -8.78 48.62 -24.02
CA PHE A 406 -9.56 47.60 -23.34
C PHE A 406 -10.99 48.08 -23.15
N ARG A 407 -11.93 47.15 -23.10
CA ARG A 407 -13.30 47.42 -22.69
C ARG A 407 -13.79 46.38 -21.69
N ALA A 408 -14.65 46.81 -20.79
CA ALA A 408 -15.34 45.93 -19.85
C ALA A 408 -16.85 45.98 -20.08
N ASP A 409 -17.55 45.00 -19.58
CA ASP A 409 -19.00 44.82 -19.68
C ASP A 409 -19.79 45.83 -18.83
N SER A 410 -19.13 46.49 -17.87
CA SER A 410 -19.73 47.57 -17.06
C SER A 410 -18.76 48.70 -16.79
N TYR A 411 -19.31 49.87 -16.49
CA TYR A 411 -18.50 51.04 -16.07
C TYR A 411 -17.78 50.78 -14.76
N GLU A 412 -18.43 50.12 -13.82
CA GLU A 412 -17.88 49.74 -12.52
C GLU A 412 -16.68 48.77 -12.65
N SER A 413 -16.79 47.80 -13.52
CA SER A 413 -15.69 46.91 -13.85
C SER A 413 -14.53 47.67 -14.51
N MET A 414 -14.82 48.47 -15.50
CA MET A 414 -13.81 49.26 -16.21
C MET A 414 -13.06 50.22 -15.30
N ILE A 415 -13.77 50.97 -14.47
CA ILE A 415 -13.15 51.97 -13.58
C ILE A 415 -12.34 51.28 -12.47
N SER A 416 -12.77 50.13 -12.04
CA SER A 416 -12.03 49.30 -11.07
C SER A 416 -10.68 48.81 -11.65
N TRP A 417 -10.67 48.34 -12.88
CA TRP A 417 -9.44 47.99 -13.59
C TRP A 417 -8.54 49.22 -13.80
N TYR A 418 -9.11 50.30 -14.26
CA TYR A 418 -8.38 51.55 -14.49
C TYR A 418 -7.72 52.08 -13.21
N ASN A 419 -8.46 52.11 -12.10
CA ASN A 419 -7.96 52.61 -10.82
C ASN A 419 -6.88 51.71 -10.24
N ASP A 420 -7.04 50.37 -10.32
CA ASP A 420 -6.02 49.41 -9.83
C ASP A 420 -4.74 49.55 -10.66
N ILE A 421 -4.82 49.62 -11.99
CA ILE A 421 -3.64 49.81 -12.83
C ILE A 421 -2.99 51.16 -12.57
N LYS A 422 -3.77 52.24 -12.44
CA LYS A 422 -3.29 53.58 -12.11
C LYS A 422 -2.55 53.62 -10.78
N LYS A 423 -3.09 52.95 -9.78
CA LYS A 423 -2.46 52.85 -8.46
C LYS A 423 -1.14 52.05 -8.54
N LEU A 424 -1.11 50.95 -9.28
CA LEU A 424 0.11 50.17 -9.44
C LEU A 424 1.20 50.94 -10.20
N THR A 425 0.87 51.55 -11.30
CA THR A 425 1.83 52.32 -12.12
C THR A 425 2.38 53.57 -11.42
N SER A 426 1.72 54.02 -10.35
CA SER A 426 2.24 55.10 -9.49
C SER A 426 3.26 54.67 -8.47
N LEU A 427 3.39 53.35 -8.22
CA LEU A 427 4.32 52.78 -7.25
C LEU A 427 5.61 52.30 -7.94
N PRO A 428 6.79 52.61 -7.39
CA PRO A 428 8.05 52.44 -8.11
C PRO A 428 8.55 51.00 -8.18
N THR A 429 8.14 50.14 -7.26
CA THR A 429 8.70 48.78 -7.18
C THR A 429 7.62 47.69 -7.07
N PRO A 430 7.86 46.47 -7.55
CA PRO A 430 6.93 45.35 -7.35
C PRO A 430 6.62 45.07 -5.87
N VAL A 431 7.59 45.25 -4.97
CA VAL A 431 7.40 45.07 -3.53
C VAL A 431 6.38 46.10 -2.98
N SER A 432 6.51 47.35 -3.38
CA SER A 432 5.53 48.39 -2.96
C SER A 432 4.12 48.15 -3.54
N ARG A 433 4.04 47.60 -4.75
CA ARG A 433 2.77 47.21 -5.38
C ARG A 433 2.14 45.97 -4.70
N ALA A 434 2.95 45.05 -4.27
CA ALA A 434 2.49 43.83 -3.57
C ALA A 434 1.83 44.17 -2.22
N GLN A 435 2.18 45.29 -1.57
CA GLN A 435 1.51 45.73 -0.34
C GLN A 435 0.00 46.01 -0.54
N ILE A 436 -0.45 46.28 -1.77
CA ILE A 436 -1.86 46.42 -2.11
C ILE A 436 -2.60 45.06 -1.95
N VAL A 437 -1.94 43.95 -2.23
CA VAL A 437 -2.49 42.62 -2.04
C VAL A 437 -2.67 42.32 -0.54
N ALA A 438 -1.68 42.71 0.27
CA ALA A 438 -1.70 42.45 1.72
C ALA A 438 -2.76 43.32 2.45
N SER A 439 -3.29 44.36 1.80
CA SER A 439 -4.30 45.29 2.35
C SER A 439 -5.75 44.98 1.92
N LYS A 440 -5.95 43.98 1.05
CA LYS A 440 -7.26 43.43 0.64
C LYS A 440 -7.56 42.15 1.37
#